data_742543f39d498f0d55c377b30bda229a
#
_entry.id   742543f39d498f0d55c377b30bda229a
#
_cell.length_a   1.000
_cell.length_b   1.000
_cell.length_c   1.000
_cell.angle_alpha   90.00
_cell.angle_beta   90.00
_cell.angle_gamma   90.00
#
_symmetry.space_group_name_H-M   'P 1'
#
loop_
_entity.id
_entity.type
_entity.pdbx_description
1 polymer ?
#
loop_
_entity_poly.entity_id
_entity_poly.type
_entity_poly.pdbx_seq_one_letter_code
_entity_poly.pdbx_strand_id
1 'polypeptide(L)'
;MAVAGSIGYNITTLATNLQTWVTGTYEGEVLNSETAGGTIAYGQLVYRNTAGKWALADATMDDYPATSILGICLLTSTANQSTKILLRGFVETQFSSYFEIGETQYMSITPGSTNKDFPTAPGNIVRVIGHSFWIPSLQTNGIYVLRFNPDNTWIELS
;
A
#
# COMPACT_ATOMS: atom_id res chain seq x y z
N MET A 1 -9.06 25.33 5.18
CA MET A 1 -9.98 25.36 4.02
C MET A 1 -9.42 24.42 2.94
N ALA A 2 -10.19 23.47 2.51
CA ALA A 2 -9.80 22.63 1.38
C ALA A 2 -9.89 23.47 0.10
N VAL A 3 -8.84 23.47 -0.71
CA VAL A 3 -8.83 24.13 -2.02
C VAL A 3 -9.52 23.17 -3.01
N ALA A 4 -10.60 23.62 -3.65
CA ALA A 4 -11.29 22.82 -4.65
C ALA A 4 -10.32 22.47 -5.80
N GLY A 5 -10.23 21.18 -6.14
CA GLY A 5 -9.33 20.68 -7.18
C GLY A 5 -7.92 20.31 -6.69
N SER A 6 -7.61 20.47 -5.42
CA SER A 6 -6.38 19.98 -4.84
C SER A 6 -6.48 18.45 -4.62
N ILE A 7 -5.70 17.68 -5.36
CA ILE A 7 -5.40 16.27 -5.02
C ILE A 7 -4.37 16.30 -3.89
N GLY A 8 -4.60 17.10 -2.89
CA GLY A 8 -3.69 17.29 -1.77
C GLY A 8 -4.38 16.87 -0.50
N TYR A 9 -3.63 16.26 0.37
CA TYR A 9 -4.05 16.09 1.76
C TYR A 9 -4.27 17.47 2.36
N ASN A 10 -5.38 17.65 3.05
CA ASN A 10 -5.47 18.76 3.97
C ASN A 10 -4.45 18.51 5.09
N ILE A 11 -3.36 19.26 5.10
CA ILE A 11 -2.26 19.07 6.04
C ILE A 11 -2.75 19.12 7.49
N THR A 12 -3.72 19.97 7.80
CA THR A 12 -4.29 20.08 9.14
C THR A 12 -5.06 18.81 9.51
N THR A 13 -5.88 18.29 8.60
CA THR A 13 -6.64 17.04 8.83
C THR A 13 -5.69 15.86 8.95
N LEU A 14 -4.68 15.80 8.08
CA LEU A 14 -3.67 14.75 8.13
C LEU A 14 -2.92 14.77 9.46
N ALA A 15 -2.45 15.92 9.92
CA ALA A 15 -1.77 16.04 11.21
C ALA A 15 -2.67 15.61 12.38
N THR A 16 -3.95 15.97 12.37
CA THR A 16 -4.91 15.56 13.38
C THR A 16 -5.16 14.05 13.33
N ASN A 17 -5.35 13.49 12.14
CA ASN A 17 -5.57 12.05 11.96
C ASN A 17 -4.35 11.23 12.38
N LEU A 18 -3.14 11.69 12.07
CA LEU A 18 -1.90 11.04 12.50
C LEU A 18 -1.74 11.07 14.03
N GLN A 19 -2.18 12.12 14.71
CA GLN A 19 -2.13 12.21 16.18
C GLN A 19 -3.16 11.32 16.88
N THR A 20 -4.27 11.05 16.22
CA THR A 20 -5.39 10.25 16.76
C THR A 20 -5.59 8.95 16.02
N TRP A 21 -4.55 8.43 15.37
CA TRP A 21 -4.63 7.23 14.57
C TRP A 21 -5.19 6.04 15.36
N VAL A 22 -6.16 5.38 14.77
CA VAL A 22 -6.77 4.17 15.30
C VAL A 22 -6.50 3.04 14.30
N THR A 23 -6.19 1.85 14.80
CA THR A 23 -5.99 0.65 13.97
C THR A 23 -7.11 0.47 12.94
N GLY A 24 -6.74 0.20 11.71
CA GLY A 24 -7.66 0.03 10.59
C GLY A 24 -8.08 1.34 9.90
N THR A 25 -7.51 2.48 10.28
CA THR A 25 -7.75 3.75 9.58
C THR A 25 -6.76 3.93 8.42
N TYR A 26 -7.11 4.85 7.55
CA TYR A 26 -6.27 5.27 6.42
C TYR A 26 -6.53 6.74 6.10
N GLU A 27 -5.59 7.35 5.40
CA GLU A 27 -5.70 8.73 4.91
C GLU A 27 -5.08 8.83 3.53
N GLY A 28 -5.80 9.36 2.54
CA GLY A 28 -5.25 9.56 1.20
C GLY A 28 -6.22 9.48 0.05
N GLU A 29 -5.68 9.19 -1.13
CA GLU A 29 -6.41 9.07 -2.39
C GLU A 29 -7.00 7.67 -2.54
N VAL A 30 -8.34 7.56 -2.56
CA VAL A 30 -9.05 6.29 -2.49
C VAL A 30 -10.02 6.11 -3.66
N LEU A 31 -9.99 4.92 -4.25
CA LEU A 31 -11.02 4.42 -5.16
C LEU A 31 -12.06 3.64 -4.34
N ASN A 32 -13.32 4.11 -4.35
CA ASN A 32 -14.36 3.62 -3.42
C ASN A 32 -15.25 2.48 -3.96
N SER A 33 -15.18 2.17 -5.25
CA SER A 33 -16.10 1.22 -5.89
C SER A 33 -15.37 0.35 -6.90
N GLU A 34 -14.35 -0.33 -6.41
CA GLU A 34 -13.52 -1.22 -7.22
C GLU A 34 -13.95 -2.68 -7.07
N THR A 35 -13.46 -3.56 -7.92
CA THR A 35 -13.80 -4.99 -7.91
C THR A 35 -12.58 -5.82 -7.59
N ALA A 36 -12.70 -6.73 -6.63
CA ALA A 36 -11.66 -7.70 -6.31
C ALA A 36 -11.59 -8.80 -7.37
N GLY A 37 -10.38 -9.14 -7.82
CA GLY A 37 -10.10 -10.22 -8.76
C GLY A 37 -9.88 -11.59 -8.09
N GLY A 38 -9.62 -11.56 -6.80
CA GLY A 38 -9.41 -12.72 -5.92
C GLY A 38 -9.73 -12.34 -4.49
N THR A 39 -9.40 -13.19 -3.55
CA THR A 39 -9.48 -12.85 -2.11
C THR A 39 -8.35 -11.88 -1.77
N ILE A 40 -8.71 -10.70 -1.30
CA ILE A 40 -7.80 -9.67 -0.83
C ILE A 40 -8.25 -9.15 0.53
N ALA A 41 -7.30 -8.84 1.41
CA ALA A 41 -7.58 -8.39 2.77
C ALA A 41 -7.07 -6.96 3.01
N TYR A 42 -7.63 -6.30 4.01
CA TYR A 42 -7.17 -4.97 4.45
C TYR A 42 -5.65 -4.94 4.67
N GLY A 43 -5.02 -3.89 4.19
CA GLY A 43 -3.57 -3.67 4.33
C GLY A 43 -2.71 -4.41 3.30
N GLN A 44 -3.28 -5.25 2.45
CA GLN A 44 -2.52 -5.98 1.44
C GLN A 44 -2.21 -5.12 0.20
N LEU A 45 -0.98 -5.30 -0.32
CA LEU A 45 -0.55 -4.72 -1.58
C LEU A 45 -1.23 -5.45 -2.74
N VAL A 46 -1.86 -4.69 -3.61
CA VAL A 46 -2.61 -5.19 -4.76
C VAL A 46 -2.23 -4.46 -6.04
N TYR A 47 -2.44 -5.09 -7.17
CA TYR A 47 -2.28 -4.51 -8.50
C TYR A 47 -3.58 -4.59 -9.29
N ARG A 48 -3.76 -3.70 -10.26
CA ARG A 48 -4.89 -3.75 -11.19
C ARG A 48 -4.55 -4.62 -12.39
N ASN A 49 -5.26 -5.74 -12.54
CA ASN A 49 -5.04 -6.69 -13.62
C ASN A 49 -5.67 -6.25 -14.96
N THR A 50 -5.42 -7.01 -16.03
CA THR A 50 -5.94 -6.72 -17.38
C THR A 50 -7.47 -6.77 -17.50
N ALA A 51 -8.14 -7.45 -16.58
CA ALA A 51 -9.60 -7.44 -16.47
C ALA A 51 -10.15 -6.24 -15.70
N GLY A 52 -9.29 -5.30 -15.28
CA GLY A 52 -9.65 -4.12 -14.50
C GLY A 52 -9.97 -4.41 -13.03
N LYS A 53 -9.61 -5.59 -12.52
CA LYS A 53 -9.85 -6.02 -11.14
C LYS A 53 -8.56 -5.99 -10.32
N TRP A 54 -8.71 -5.96 -8.99
CA TRP A 54 -7.58 -5.89 -8.07
C TRP A 54 -7.24 -7.27 -7.51
N ALA A 55 -5.96 -7.64 -7.59
CA ALA A 55 -5.41 -8.91 -7.12
C ALA A 55 -4.13 -8.68 -6.33
N LEU A 56 -3.68 -9.68 -5.55
CA LEU A 56 -2.46 -9.58 -4.76
C LEU A 56 -1.24 -9.36 -5.67
N ALA A 57 -0.40 -8.40 -5.31
CA ALA A 57 0.87 -8.13 -5.97
C ALA A 57 2.02 -8.76 -5.22
N ASP A 58 3.02 -9.27 -5.95
CA ASP A 58 4.31 -9.68 -5.40
C ASP A 58 5.44 -9.47 -6.42
N ALA A 59 6.66 -9.50 -5.92
CA ALA A 59 7.86 -9.21 -6.69
C ALA A 59 8.34 -10.36 -7.59
N THR A 60 7.73 -11.53 -7.48
CA THR A 60 8.11 -12.72 -8.28
C THR A 60 7.25 -12.90 -9.52
N MET A 61 6.21 -12.09 -9.66
CA MET A 61 5.27 -12.19 -10.77
C MET A 61 5.85 -11.54 -12.02
N ASP A 62 5.70 -12.23 -13.14
CA ASP A 62 6.11 -11.74 -14.45
C ASP A 62 5.52 -10.36 -14.76
N ASP A 63 6.34 -9.53 -15.34
CA ASP A 63 6.15 -8.20 -15.92
C ASP A 63 4.92 -7.37 -15.50
N TYR A 64 3.71 -7.90 -15.66
CA TYR A 64 2.51 -7.07 -15.54
C TYR A 64 2.08 -6.75 -14.11
N PRO A 65 2.02 -7.71 -13.16
CA PRO A 65 1.56 -7.41 -11.79
C PRO A 65 2.48 -6.45 -11.05
N ALA A 66 3.78 -6.65 -11.19
CA ALA A 66 4.76 -5.84 -10.51
C ALA A 66 4.95 -4.45 -11.15
N THR A 67 4.63 -4.30 -12.43
CA THR A 67 4.81 -3.06 -13.21
C THR A 67 3.53 -2.24 -13.35
N SER A 68 2.38 -2.82 -13.03
CA SER A 68 1.06 -2.21 -13.13
C SER A 68 0.82 -1.13 -12.07
N ILE A 69 -0.40 -0.56 -12.08
CA ILE A 69 -0.87 0.32 -11.02
C ILE A 69 -1.00 -0.49 -9.74
N LEU A 70 -0.31 -0.03 -8.70
CA LEU A 70 -0.37 -0.61 -7.36
C LEU A 70 -1.35 0.15 -6.48
N GLY A 71 -1.90 -0.55 -5.50
CA GLY A 71 -2.76 -0.01 -4.46
C GLY A 71 -2.67 -0.81 -3.17
N ILE A 72 -3.27 -0.30 -2.12
CA ILE A 72 -3.46 -1.03 -0.86
C ILE A 72 -4.95 -1.30 -0.68
N CYS A 73 -5.29 -2.55 -0.40
CA CYS A 73 -6.67 -2.94 -0.10
C CYS A 73 -7.15 -2.32 1.21
N LEU A 74 -8.27 -1.60 1.16
CA LEU A 74 -8.90 -0.98 2.34
C LEU A 74 -10.19 -1.66 2.79
N LEU A 75 -10.71 -2.59 1.99
CA LEU A 75 -11.90 -3.36 2.31
C LEU A 75 -11.69 -4.81 1.89
N THR A 76 -11.58 -5.70 2.87
CA THR A 76 -11.46 -7.15 2.64
C THR A 76 -12.60 -7.65 1.77
N SER A 77 -12.27 -8.36 0.70
CA SER A 77 -13.23 -8.81 -0.30
C SER A 77 -12.80 -10.13 -0.93
N THR A 78 -13.77 -10.87 -1.43
CA THR A 78 -13.56 -12.05 -2.26
C THR A 78 -13.73 -11.74 -3.74
N ALA A 79 -13.39 -12.68 -4.61
CA ALA A 79 -13.46 -12.50 -6.06
C ALA A 79 -14.83 -11.96 -6.52
N ASN A 80 -14.80 -10.95 -7.39
CA ASN A 80 -15.95 -10.26 -7.96
C ASN A 80 -16.79 -9.44 -6.98
N GLN A 81 -16.35 -9.27 -5.74
CA GLN A 81 -17.00 -8.41 -4.77
C GLN A 81 -16.40 -7.00 -4.78
N SER A 82 -17.20 -6.05 -4.28
CA SER A 82 -16.76 -4.66 -4.14
C SER A 82 -15.65 -4.52 -3.12
N THR A 83 -14.68 -3.68 -3.42
CA THR A 83 -13.57 -3.33 -2.54
C THR A 83 -13.25 -1.84 -2.60
N LYS A 84 -12.35 -1.38 -1.72
CA LYS A 84 -11.79 -0.03 -1.71
C LYS A 84 -10.28 -0.12 -1.81
N ILE A 85 -9.68 0.78 -2.57
CA ILE A 85 -8.24 0.76 -2.85
C ILE A 85 -7.64 2.14 -2.57
N LEU A 86 -6.60 2.17 -1.75
CA LEU A 86 -5.75 3.35 -1.57
C LEU A 86 -4.72 3.40 -2.70
N LEU A 87 -4.68 4.49 -3.44
CA LEU A 87 -3.68 4.73 -4.49
C LEU A 87 -2.45 5.46 -3.96
N ARG A 88 -2.63 6.30 -2.94
CA ARG A 88 -1.55 7.07 -2.30
C ARG A 88 -2.01 7.56 -0.93
N GLY A 89 -1.14 7.49 0.07
CA GLY A 89 -1.49 7.98 1.41
C GLY A 89 -0.84 7.21 2.56
N PHE A 90 -1.52 7.17 3.69
CA PHE A 90 -1.09 6.49 4.90
C PHE A 90 -2.05 5.35 5.25
N VAL A 91 -1.51 4.20 5.60
CA VAL A 91 -2.30 3.00 5.91
C VAL A 91 -1.45 2.00 6.71
N GLU A 92 -2.09 1.20 7.56
CA GLU A 92 -1.47 -0.01 8.08
C GLU A 92 -1.39 -1.06 6.97
N THR A 93 -0.25 -1.74 6.84
CA THR A 93 -0.05 -2.76 5.81
C THR A 93 0.35 -4.10 6.41
N GLN A 94 0.32 -5.13 5.57
CA GLN A 94 0.89 -6.44 5.87
C GLN A 94 2.40 -6.39 5.63
N PHE A 95 3.15 -6.09 6.69
CA PHE A 95 4.61 -6.13 6.63
C PHE A 95 5.12 -7.55 6.79
N SER A 96 6.06 -7.95 5.95
CA SER A 96 6.65 -9.29 6.00
C SER A 96 7.87 -9.38 6.93
N SER A 97 8.43 -8.26 7.36
CA SER A 97 9.58 -8.20 8.27
C SER A 97 9.51 -7.03 9.23
N TYR A 98 10.30 -7.08 10.30
CA TYR A 98 10.48 -5.97 11.22
C TYR A 98 11.13 -4.79 10.47
N PHE A 99 10.68 -3.57 10.73
CA PHE A 99 11.16 -2.35 10.06
C PHE A 99 11.38 -1.22 11.07
N GLU A 100 12.20 -0.25 10.70
CA GLU A 100 12.49 0.95 11.45
C GLU A 100 11.74 2.16 10.87
N ILE A 101 11.73 3.27 11.62
CA ILE A 101 11.08 4.51 11.18
C ILE A 101 11.85 5.09 9.99
N GLY A 102 11.10 5.42 8.93
CA GLY A 102 11.65 6.05 7.72
C GLY A 102 12.31 5.08 6.74
N GLU A 103 12.29 3.77 7.03
CA GLU A 103 12.81 2.78 6.11
C GLU A 103 12.02 2.72 4.80
N THR A 104 12.76 2.58 3.70
CA THR A 104 12.18 2.29 2.39
C THR A 104 11.48 0.94 2.42
N GLN A 105 10.28 0.89 1.88
CA GLN A 105 9.51 -0.33 1.74
C GLN A 105 9.44 -0.72 0.27
N TYR A 106 9.73 -1.99 0.01
CA TYR A 106 9.70 -2.59 -1.32
C TYR A 106 8.53 -3.57 -1.43
N MET A 107 8.16 -3.87 -2.66
CA MET A 107 7.26 -4.99 -2.95
C MET A 107 7.94 -6.29 -2.52
N SER A 108 7.23 -7.09 -1.73
CA SER A 108 7.74 -8.37 -1.21
C SER A 108 7.56 -9.50 -2.21
N ILE A 109 8.36 -10.55 -2.06
CA ILE A 109 8.12 -11.85 -2.72
C ILE A 109 6.93 -12.60 -2.11
N THR A 110 6.42 -12.17 -0.95
CA THR A 110 5.20 -12.70 -0.34
C THR A 110 4.00 -11.93 -0.89
N PRO A 111 3.03 -12.61 -1.54
CA PRO A 111 1.89 -11.93 -2.13
C PRO A 111 1.13 -11.04 -1.13
N GLY A 112 0.87 -9.80 -1.55
CA GLY A 112 0.15 -8.81 -0.76
C GLY A 112 0.95 -8.13 0.35
N SER A 113 2.23 -8.47 0.52
CA SER A 113 3.07 -7.91 1.58
C SER A 113 4.08 -6.89 1.08
N THR A 114 4.63 -6.12 2.01
CA THR A 114 5.77 -5.22 1.80
C THR A 114 6.94 -5.66 2.64
N ASN A 115 8.14 -5.30 2.25
CA ASN A 115 9.36 -5.66 2.95
C ASN A 115 10.36 -4.50 2.92
N LYS A 116 11.15 -4.33 3.98
CA LYS A 116 12.29 -3.42 4.03
C LYS A 116 13.45 -3.90 3.16
N ASP A 117 13.58 -5.21 3.01
CA ASP A 117 14.62 -5.81 2.18
C ASP A 117 14.08 -6.00 0.76
N PHE A 118 14.81 -5.50 -0.24
CA PHE A 118 14.43 -5.70 -1.63
C PHE A 118 14.69 -7.15 -2.08
N PRO A 119 13.92 -7.67 -3.03
CA PRO A 119 14.16 -8.99 -3.60
C PRO A 119 15.54 -9.07 -4.25
N THR A 120 16.19 -10.24 -4.17
CA THR A 120 17.56 -10.43 -4.69
C THR A 120 17.71 -11.54 -5.73
N ALA A 121 16.65 -12.35 -5.94
CA ALA A 121 16.72 -13.43 -6.93
C ALA A 121 16.56 -12.89 -8.36
N PRO A 122 17.27 -13.48 -9.34
CA PRO A 122 17.06 -13.15 -10.76
C PRO A 122 15.60 -13.28 -11.19
N GLY A 123 15.14 -12.38 -12.03
CA GLY A 123 13.74 -12.29 -12.49
C GLY A 123 12.80 -11.58 -11.51
N ASN A 124 13.21 -11.31 -10.29
CA ASN A 124 12.39 -10.54 -9.37
C ASN A 124 12.41 -9.05 -9.69
N ILE A 125 11.29 -8.39 -9.40
CA ILE A 125 11.13 -6.95 -9.58
C ILE A 125 11.44 -6.20 -8.29
N VAL A 126 12.36 -5.28 -8.34
CA VAL A 126 12.62 -4.31 -7.27
C VAL A 126 11.82 -3.05 -7.54
N ARG A 127 10.83 -2.77 -6.70
CA ARG A 127 10.00 -1.56 -6.80
C ARG A 127 9.77 -0.98 -5.42
N VAL A 128 10.10 0.30 -5.25
CA VAL A 128 9.79 1.05 -4.04
C VAL A 128 8.29 1.33 -3.99
N ILE A 129 7.66 1.04 -2.87
CA ILE A 129 6.22 1.26 -2.67
C ILE A 129 5.92 2.34 -1.65
N GLY A 130 6.90 2.76 -0.89
CA GLY A 130 6.77 3.82 0.10
C GLY A 130 7.82 3.76 1.20
N HIS A 131 7.46 4.34 2.34
CA HIS A 131 8.32 4.38 3.52
C HIS A 131 7.53 4.05 4.77
N SER A 132 8.16 3.34 5.70
CA SER A 132 7.60 3.09 7.01
C SER A 132 7.51 4.39 7.81
N PHE A 133 6.43 4.55 8.55
CA PHE A 133 6.17 5.72 9.38
C PHE A 133 5.69 5.26 10.75
N TRP A 134 6.18 5.90 11.81
CA TRP A 134 5.72 5.64 13.16
C TRP A 134 4.85 6.80 13.64
N ILE A 135 3.67 6.47 14.12
CA ILE A 135 2.71 7.45 14.64
C ILE A 135 2.57 7.23 16.13
N PRO A 136 2.88 8.24 16.97
CA PRO A 136 2.59 8.16 18.39
C PRO A 136 1.09 8.00 18.61
N SER A 137 0.69 6.94 19.29
CA SER A 137 -0.70 6.73 19.67
C SER A 137 -0.87 6.93 21.17
N LEU A 138 -1.95 7.61 21.57
CA LEU A 138 -2.31 7.77 22.98
C LEU A 138 -2.81 6.48 23.63
N GLN A 139 -3.19 5.48 22.82
CA GLN A 139 -3.77 4.22 23.30
C GLN A 139 -2.78 3.06 23.32
N THR A 140 -1.68 3.17 22.61
CA THR A 140 -0.63 2.14 22.49
C THR A 140 0.73 2.82 22.38
N ASN A 141 1.81 2.05 22.47
CA ASN A 141 3.19 2.56 22.32
C ASN A 141 3.51 3.08 20.91
N GLY A 142 2.50 3.35 20.08
CA GLY A 142 2.63 3.81 18.71
C GLY A 142 2.22 2.75 17.69
N ILE A 143 1.92 3.19 16.48
CA ILE A 143 1.48 2.36 15.38
C ILE A 143 2.41 2.61 14.19
N TYR A 144 2.85 1.54 13.55
CA TYR A 144 3.57 1.62 12.29
C TYR A 144 2.60 1.64 11.13
N VAL A 145 2.77 2.61 10.26
CA VAL A 145 2.00 2.75 9.02
C VAL A 145 2.94 2.88 7.84
N LEU A 146 2.45 2.53 6.68
CA LEU A 146 3.11 2.79 5.41
C LEU A 146 2.65 4.16 4.89
N ARG A 147 3.59 5.05 4.60
CA ARG A 147 3.36 6.12 3.65
C ARG A 147 3.43 5.52 2.26
N PHE A 148 2.29 5.10 1.74
CA PHE A 148 2.17 4.48 0.44
C PHE A 148 2.30 5.53 -0.66
N ASN A 149 3.33 5.41 -1.48
CA ASN A 149 3.59 6.26 -2.63
C ASN A 149 4.47 5.46 -3.60
N PRO A 150 3.88 4.51 -4.36
CA PRO A 150 4.63 3.62 -5.21
C PRO A 150 5.37 4.38 -6.29
N ASP A 151 6.63 3.98 -6.51
CA ASP A 151 7.44 4.52 -7.60
C ASP A 151 6.86 4.08 -8.96
N ASN A 152 6.98 4.95 -9.94
CA ASN A 152 6.62 4.64 -11.33
C ASN A 152 7.75 3.91 -12.08
N THR A 153 8.88 3.69 -11.42
CA THR A 153 10.02 2.97 -11.96
C THR A 153 10.26 1.68 -11.18
N TRP A 154 10.81 0.69 -11.84
CA TRP A 154 11.20 -0.60 -11.27
C TRP A 154 12.43 -1.16 -11.98
N ILE A 155 13.08 -2.14 -11.35
CA ILE A 155 14.22 -2.85 -11.92
C ILE A 155 13.91 -4.34 -11.85
N GLU A 156 14.06 -5.04 -12.97
CA GLU A 156 14.11 -6.49 -13.01
C GLU A 156 15.55 -6.95 -12.79
N LEU A 157 15.72 -7.90 -11.90
CA LEU A 157 17.05 -8.45 -11.58
C LEU A 157 17.44 -9.51 -12.60
N SER A 158 18.64 -9.41 -13.13
CA SER A 158 19.23 -10.35 -14.08
C SER A 158 20.04 -11.46 -13.43
#